data_f1dfc4de192dd140ec3c724aa50bb968
#
_entry.id   f1dfc4de192dd140ec3c724aa50bb968
#
_cell.length_a   1.000
_cell.length_b   1.000
_cell.length_c   1.000
_cell.angle_alpha   90.00
_cell.angle_beta   90.00
_cell.angle_gamma   90.00
#
_symmetry.space_group_name_H-M   'P 1'
#
loop_
_entity.id
_entity.type
_entity.pdbx_description
1 polymer ?
#
loop_
_entity_poly.entity_id
_entity_poly.type
_entity_poly.pdbx_seq_one_letter_code
_entity_poly.pdbx_strand_id
1 'polypeptide(L)'
;DGWDYPFQFDHKSLWKNSMDGVGNLASENTDLNFVIEYKPREPRVKMSYDSVSRTILGIEKIGLPNIGLLLDFGHAIYGGESAADSAQLAIDYGRLFGMDVNDNFRSWDDDLLAGSLHPIELFEFFYVLRKNNWEGVWQLDQFPFSEDSVVMANMAIDFLKAVDKALDDLDIEALTKAQANHDAMAALKIAQKALYKHLSQD
;
A
#
# COMPACT_ATOMS: atom_id res chain seq x y z
N ASP A 1 -6.71 -12.89 -12.22
CA ASP A 1 -6.83 -13.07 -13.67
C ASP A 1 -6.14 -11.95 -14.43
N GLY A 2 -5.47 -12.30 -15.54
CA GLY A 2 -4.74 -11.34 -16.35
C GLY A 2 -4.52 -11.80 -17.79
N TRP A 3 -3.77 -11.05 -18.56
CA TRP A 3 -3.50 -11.34 -19.98
C TRP A 3 -2.10 -10.91 -20.41
N ASP A 4 -1.54 -11.66 -21.37
CA ASP A 4 -0.22 -11.39 -21.99
C ASP A 4 -0.34 -10.66 -23.32
N TYR A 5 -1.33 -11.02 -24.12
CA TYR A 5 -1.42 -10.60 -25.53
C TYR A 5 -2.74 -9.89 -25.85
N PRO A 6 -2.72 -8.91 -26.76
CA PRO A 6 -3.96 -8.33 -27.29
C PRO A 6 -4.89 -9.41 -27.84
N PHE A 7 -6.21 -9.22 -27.64
CA PHE A 7 -7.26 -10.15 -28.06
C PHE A 7 -7.25 -11.53 -27.38
N GLN A 8 -6.41 -11.75 -26.36
CA GLN A 8 -6.37 -13.01 -25.61
C GLN A 8 -7.69 -13.29 -24.88
N PHE A 9 -8.31 -12.25 -24.36
CA PHE A 9 -9.58 -12.36 -23.63
C PHE A 9 -10.60 -11.32 -24.09
N ASP A 10 -11.89 -11.66 -23.92
CA ASP A 10 -12.94 -10.67 -23.85
C ASP A 10 -12.90 -9.99 -22.48
N HIS A 11 -12.54 -8.70 -22.46
CA HIS A 11 -12.34 -7.94 -21.22
C HIS A 11 -13.63 -7.84 -20.35
N LYS A 12 -14.81 -7.86 -20.97
CA LYS A 12 -16.06 -7.86 -20.22
C LYS A 12 -16.24 -9.16 -19.41
N SER A 13 -15.98 -10.29 -20.06
CA SER A 13 -16.04 -11.60 -19.41
C SER A 13 -14.94 -11.77 -18.36
N LEU A 14 -13.72 -11.29 -18.64
CA LEU A 14 -12.62 -11.32 -17.69
C LEU A 14 -12.98 -10.59 -16.38
N TRP A 15 -13.46 -9.34 -16.48
CA TRP A 15 -13.91 -8.56 -15.34
C TRP A 15 -15.06 -9.23 -14.60
N LYS A 16 -16.08 -9.72 -15.35
CA LYS A 16 -17.23 -10.40 -14.75
C LYS A 16 -16.79 -11.62 -13.95
N ASN A 17 -15.94 -12.47 -14.53
CA ASN A 17 -15.49 -13.69 -13.88
C ASN A 17 -14.67 -13.42 -12.62
N SER A 18 -13.80 -12.39 -12.64
CA SER A 18 -13.04 -11.98 -11.47
C SER A 18 -13.95 -11.49 -10.34
N MET A 19 -14.92 -10.64 -10.66
CA MET A 19 -15.87 -10.13 -9.68
C MET A 19 -16.80 -11.22 -9.14
N ASP A 20 -17.32 -12.09 -10.02
CA ASP A 20 -18.21 -13.21 -9.62
C ASP A 20 -17.45 -14.18 -8.69
N GLY A 21 -16.18 -14.49 -9.00
CA GLY A 21 -15.38 -15.40 -8.19
C GLY A 21 -15.19 -14.89 -6.77
N VAL A 22 -14.77 -13.64 -6.61
CA VAL A 22 -14.59 -13.00 -5.30
C VAL A 22 -15.94 -12.83 -4.60
N GLY A 23 -16.97 -12.37 -5.32
CA GLY A 23 -18.30 -12.16 -4.79
C GLY A 23 -18.94 -13.45 -4.27
N ASN A 24 -18.80 -14.56 -4.99
CA ASN A 24 -19.30 -15.86 -4.55
C ASN A 24 -18.61 -16.32 -3.27
N LEU A 25 -17.27 -16.25 -3.21
CA LEU A 25 -16.53 -16.60 -2.00
C LEU A 25 -16.98 -15.79 -0.79
N ALA A 26 -17.10 -14.47 -0.95
CA ALA A 26 -17.48 -13.58 0.14
C ALA A 26 -18.93 -13.73 0.58
N SER A 27 -19.85 -14.01 -0.37
CA SER A 27 -21.28 -14.22 -0.06
C SER A 27 -21.55 -15.54 0.68
N GLU A 28 -20.73 -16.56 0.40
CA GLU A 28 -20.84 -17.88 1.06
C GLU A 28 -20.16 -17.92 2.44
N ASN A 29 -19.30 -16.92 2.76
CA ASN A 29 -18.50 -16.86 4.00
C ASN A 29 -18.64 -15.48 4.64
N THR A 30 -19.81 -15.14 5.10
CA THR A 30 -20.13 -13.79 5.62
C THR A 30 -19.48 -13.45 6.97
N ASP A 31 -18.95 -14.43 7.66
CA ASP A 31 -18.18 -14.31 8.90
C ASP A 31 -16.68 -14.02 8.69
N LEU A 32 -16.22 -14.06 7.43
CA LEU A 32 -14.85 -13.76 7.04
C LEU A 32 -14.78 -12.45 6.26
N ASN A 33 -13.67 -11.74 6.46
CA ASN A 33 -13.29 -10.62 5.59
C ASN A 33 -12.32 -11.11 4.52
N PHE A 34 -12.57 -10.69 3.28
CA PHE A 34 -11.72 -10.99 2.13
C PHE A 34 -11.00 -9.73 1.71
N VAL A 35 -9.76 -9.87 1.31
CA VAL A 35 -8.99 -8.78 0.71
C VAL A 35 -8.60 -9.14 -0.71
N ILE A 36 -8.61 -8.14 -1.58
CA ILE A 36 -8.00 -8.21 -2.90
C ILE A 36 -6.68 -7.47 -2.79
N GLU A 37 -5.59 -8.22 -2.87
CA GLU A 37 -4.29 -7.65 -3.09
C GLU A 37 -4.14 -7.38 -4.59
N TYR A 38 -4.01 -6.12 -4.95
CA TYR A 38 -3.83 -5.75 -6.34
C TYR A 38 -2.34 -5.78 -6.72
N LYS A 39 -2.08 -6.07 -7.98
CA LYS A 39 -0.72 -6.09 -8.50
C LYS A 39 -0.71 -5.63 -9.98
N PRO A 40 0.16 -4.71 -10.38
CA PRO A 40 0.16 -4.20 -11.76
C PRO A 40 0.41 -5.29 -12.80
N ARG A 41 1.35 -6.18 -12.53
CA ARG A 41 1.71 -7.33 -13.39
C ARG A 41 2.62 -8.31 -12.66
N GLU A 42 2.58 -9.61 -13.05
CA GLU A 42 3.56 -10.60 -12.62
C GLU A 42 3.56 -11.86 -13.50
N PRO A 43 4.70 -12.36 -13.96
CA PRO A 43 5.95 -11.62 -14.19
C PRO A 43 5.78 -10.60 -15.31
N ARG A 44 4.90 -10.86 -16.28
CA ARG A 44 4.56 -9.98 -17.40
C ARG A 44 3.06 -9.86 -17.63
N VAL A 45 2.29 -10.75 -17.04
CA VAL A 45 0.83 -10.82 -17.16
C VAL A 45 0.22 -9.54 -16.57
N LYS A 46 -0.55 -8.81 -17.38
CA LYS A 46 -1.31 -7.66 -16.92
C LYS A 46 -2.49 -8.15 -16.07
N MET A 47 -2.62 -7.61 -14.90
CA MET A 47 -3.66 -8.04 -13.96
C MET A 47 -4.95 -7.25 -14.16
N SER A 48 -6.09 -7.85 -13.80
CA SER A 48 -7.39 -7.17 -13.81
C SER A 48 -7.50 -6.12 -12.72
N TYR A 49 -7.02 -6.47 -11.54
CA TYR A 49 -6.86 -5.56 -10.41
C TYR A 49 -5.41 -5.07 -10.39
N ASP A 50 -5.11 -4.03 -11.19
CA ASP A 50 -3.75 -3.54 -11.43
C ASP A 50 -3.44 -2.20 -10.74
N SER A 51 -4.41 -1.66 -10.01
CA SER A 51 -4.30 -0.39 -9.30
C SER A 51 -5.36 -0.29 -8.19
N VAL A 52 -5.11 0.58 -7.19
CA VAL A 52 -6.07 0.82 -6.11
C VAL A 52 -7.43 1.24 -6.64
N SER A 53 -7.46 2.19 -7.55
CA SER A 53 -8.72 2.70 -8.11
C SER A 53 -9.54 1.62 -8.84
N ARG A 54 -8.89 0.76 -9.65
CA ARG A 54 -9.59 -0.32 -10.33
C ARG A 54 -10.07 -1.40 -9.36
N THR A 55 -9.30 -1.68 -8.32
CA THR A 55 -9.69 -2.65 -7.29
C THR A 55 -10.90 -2.16 -6.52
N ILE A 56 -10.91 -0.89 -6.09
CA ILE A 56 -12.07 -0.28 -5.44
C ILE A 56 -13.31 -0.33 -6.35
N LEU A 57 -13.18 0.01 -7.63
CA LEU A 57 -14.30 -0.10 -8.58
C LEU A 57 -14.85 -1.52 -8.69
N GLY A 58 -13.97 -2.53 -8.66
CA GLY A 58 -14.39 -3.94 -8.64
C GLY A 58 -15.13 -4.30 -7.35
N ILE A 59 -14.60 -3.92 -6.20
CA ILE A 59 -15.21 -4.15 -4.88
C ILE A 59 -16.59 -3.48 -4.79
N GLU A 60 -16.68 -2.20 -5.17
CA GLU A 60 -17.96 -1.47 -5.19
C GLU A 60 -18.97 -2.09 -6.14
N LYS A 61 -18.52 -2.63 -7.26
CA LYS A 61 -19.40 -3.35 -8.21
C LYS A 61 -19.92 -4.66 -7.66
N ILE A 62 -19.13 -5.39 -6.87
CA ILE A 62 -19.56 -6.59 -6.14
C ILE A 62 -20.57 -6.22 -5.06
N GLY A 63 -20.33 -5.13 -4.33
CA GLY A 63 -21.29 -4.54 -3.38
C GLY A 63 -21.42 -5.28 -2.06
N LEU A 64 -20.49 -6.16 -1.70
CA LEU A 64 -20.48 -6.87 -0.43
C LEU A 64 -19.63 -6.13 0.61
N PRO A 65 -20.08 -6.07 1.89
CA PRO A 65 -19.37 -5.30 2.93
C PRO A 65 -18.08 -5.97 3.43
N ASN A 66 -17.96 -7.28 3.26
CA ASN A 66 -16.83 -8.08 3.74
C ASN A 66 -15.73 -8.28 2.71
N ILE A 67 -15.65 -7.40 1.70
CA ILE A 67 -14.56 -7.37 0.72
C ILE A 67 -13.86 -6.02 0.83
N GLY A 68 -12.55 -6.06 1.02
CA GLY A 68 -11.67 -4.89 1.05
C GLY A 68 -10.47 -5.02 0.14
N LEU A 69 -9.63 -4.00 0.20
CA LEU A 69 -8.36 -3.91 -0.47
C LEU A 69 -7.24 -4.23 0.54
N LEU A 70 -6.28 -5.04 0.14
CA LEU A 70 -4.96 -5.08 0.73
C LEU A 70 -4.06 -4.18 -0.12
N LEU A 71 -3.51 -3.12 0.49
CA LEU A 71 -2.61 -2.20 -0.17
C LEU A 71 -1.17 -2.60 0.15
N ASP A 72 -0.49 -3.13 -0.85
CA ASP A 72 0.94 -3.34 -0.78
C ASP A 72 1.66 -2.07 -1.23
N PHE A 73 2.58 -1.58 -0.38
CA PHE A 73 3.35 -0.36 -0.64
C PHE A 73 4.22 -0.51 -1.91
N GLY A 74 4.88 -1.65 -2.06
CA GLY A 74 5.71 -1.95 -3.23
C GLY A 74 4.89 -2.01 -4.52
N HIS A 75 3.71 -2.64 -4.47
CA HIS A 75 2.81 -2.68 -5.63
C HIS A 75 2.34 -1.28 -6.04
N ALA A 76 2.04 -0.40 -5.10
CA ALA A 76 1.67 0.98 -5.38
C ALA A 76 2.79 1.72 -6.12
N ILE A 77 4.00 1.75 -5.54
CA ILE A 77 5.13 2.48 -6.15
C ILE A 77 5.60 1.85 -7.46
N TYR A 78 5.54 0.53 -7.58
CA TYR A 78 5.82 -0.21 -8.82
C TYR A 78 4.76 0.08 -9.89
N GLY A 79 3.50 0.24 -9.50
CA GLY A 79 2.40 0.65 -10.37
C GLY A 79 2.44 2.10 -10.80
N GLY A 80 3.34 2.91 -10.21
CA GLY A 80 3.44 4.35 -10.45
C GLY A 80 2.40 5.16 -9.69
N GLU A 81 1.77 4.58 -8.68
CA GLU A 81 0.85 5.25 -7.77
C GLU A 81 1.61 5.92 -6.61
N SER A 82 1.00 6.91 -5.98
CA SER A 82 1.41 7.35 -4.64
C SER A 82 0.73 6.45 -3.62
N ALA A 83 1.48 5.69 -2.84
CA ALA A 83 0.91 4.81 -1.82
C ALA A 83 0.07 5.59 -0.79
N ALA A 84 0.48 6.82 -0.45
CA ALA A 84 -0.24 7.70 0.47
C ALA A 84 -1.61 8.13 -0.09
N ASP A 85 -1.66 8.56 -1.37
CA ASP A 85 -2.91 8.92 -2.05
C ASP A 85 -3.83 7.70 -2.22
N SER A 86 -3.25 6.56 -2.58
CA SER A 86 -3.95 5.28 -2.71
C SER A 86 -4.57 4.83 -1.38
N ALA A 87 -3.84 4.98 -0.26
CA ALA A 87 -4.37 4.70 1.08
C ALA A 87 -5.53 5.62 1.43
N GLN A 88 -5.39 6.93 1.17
CA GLN A 88 -6.47 7.89 1.43
C GLN A 88 -7.72 7.52 0.64
N LEU A 89 -7.58 7.20 -0.65
CA LEU A 89 -8.70 6.78 -1.48
C LEU A 89 -9.39 5.53 -0.92
N ALA A 90 -8.61 4.50 -0.55
CA ALA A 90 -9.15 3.26 0.00
C ALA A 90 -9.86 3.46 1.35
N ILE A 91 -9.35 4.37 2.18
CA ILE A 91 -9.97 4.76 3.45
C ILE A 91 -11.28 5.51 3.22
N ASP A 92 -11.31 6.47 2.29
CA ASP A 92 -12.50 7.26 1.97
C ASP A 92 -13.67 6.39 1.49
N TYR A 93 -13.36 5.27 0.83
CA TYR A 93 -14.34 4.25 0.45
C TYR A 93 -14.64 3.23 1.55
N GLY A 94 -13.94 3.27 2.69
CA GLY A 94 -14.06 2.27 3.76
C GLY A 94 -13.60 0.87 3.33
N ARG A 95 -12.63 0.80 2.42
CA ARG A 95 -12.18 -0.46 1.80
C ARG A 95 -10.74 -0.84 2.10
N LEU A 96 -9.99 -0.06 2.84
CA LEU A 96 -8.65 -0.46 3.28
C LEU A 96 -8.74 -1.46 4.43
N PHE A 97 -8.61 -2.74 4.15
CA PHE A 97 -8.71 -3.82 5.14
C PHE A 97 -7.36 -4.38 5.58
N GLY A 98 -6.32 -4.21 4.77
CA GLY A 98 -4.98 -4.66 5.08
C GLY A 98 -3.93 -3.83 4.34
N MET A 99 -2.69 -3.97 4.79
CA MET A 99 -1.54 -3.39 4.09
C MET A 99 -0.31 -4.27 4.24
N ASP A 100 0.49 -4.31 3.19
CA ASP A 100 1.80 -4.93 3.17
C ASP A 100 2.91 -3.89 2.99
N VAL A 101 4.05 -4.16 3.61
CA VAL A 101 5.18 -3.22 3.67
C VAL A 101 6.44 -3.91 3.19
N ASN A 102 6.98 -3.39 2.14
CA ASN A 102 8.24 -3.78 1.51
C ASN A 102 8.87 -2.56 0.82
N ASP A 103 9.78 -2.78 -0.09
CA ASP A 103 10.36 -1.75 -0.96
C ASP A 103 10.81 -2.35 -2.30
N ASN A 104 11.02 -1.54 -3.32
CA ASN A 104 11.49 -2.01 -4.63
C ASN A 104 12.14 -0.88 -5.46
N PHE A 105 12.70 -1.24 -6.61
CA PHE A 105 13.30 -0.29 -7.56
C PHE A 105 12.29 0.34 -8.55
N ARG A 106 10.98 0.28 -8.29
CA ARG A 106 9.87 0.76 -9.15
C ARG A 106 9.75 0.10 -10.52
N SER A 107 10.60 -0.84 -10.83
CA SER A 107 10.58 -1.56 -12.12
C SER A 107 10.01 -2.97 -12.00
N TRP A 108 10.04 -3.50 -10.80
CA TRP A 108 9.61 -4.84 -10.44
C TRP A 108 9.13 -4.87 -8.99
N ASP A 109 8.52 -5.96 -8.64
CA ASP A 109 8.17 -6.30 -7.28
C ASP A 109 9.35 -7.05 -6.65
N ASP A 110 10.24 -6.27 -6.05
CA ASP A 110 11.52 -6.79 -5.55
C ASP A 110 11.42 -7.31 -4.11
N ASP A 111 10.35 -6.96 -3.38
CA ASP A 111 10.08 -7.35 -1.98
C ASP A 111 11.27 -7.10 -1.05
N LEU A 112 11.91 -5.94 -1.23
CA LEU A 112 13.08 -5.53 -0.46
C LEU A 112 12.71 -5.08 0.96
N LEU A 113 13.72 -4.91 1.79
CA LEU A 113 13.60 -4.36 3.13
C LEU A 113 12.82 -3.04 3.13
N ALA A 114 11.76 -2.96 3.89
CA ALA A 114 10.90 -1.79 4.02
C ALA A 114 11.70 -0.53 4.37
N GLY A 115 11.51 0.53 3.58
CA GLY A 115 12.17 1.82 3.75
C GLY A 115 13.64 1.87 3.34
N SER A 116 14.14 0.81 2.67
CA SER A 116 15.54 0.78 2.20
C SER A 116 15.82 1.75 1.05
N LEU A 117 14.82 2.02 0.22
CA LEU A 117 14.93 2.88 -0.97
C LEU A 117 14.00 4.09 -0.91
N HIS A 118 12.78 3.94 -0.39
CA HIS A 118 11.74 4.97 -0.40
C HIS A 118 11.27 5.37 1.02
N PRO A 119 12.17 5.68 1.98
CA PRO A 119 11.78 5.92 3.38
C PRO A 119 10.85 7.14 3.56
N ILE A 120 10.97 8.17 2.72
CA ILE A 120 10.12 9.37 2.81
C ILE A 120 8.71 9.09 2.29
N GLU A 121 8.56 8.34 1.20
CA GLU A 121 7.26 7.98 0.65
C GLU A 121 6.54 7.00 1.58
N LEU A 122 7.28 6.05 2.15
CA LEU A 122 6.74 5.14 3.15
C LEU A 122 6.32 5.90 4.42
N PHE A 123 7.07 6.92 4.84
CA PHE A 123 6.69 7.79 5.96
C PHE A 123 5.41 8.57 5.67
N GLU A 124 5.23 9.11 4.45
CA GLU A 124 3.99 9.77 4.04
C GLU A 124 2.80 8.80 4.04
N PHE A 125 3.00 7.58 3.58
CA PHE A 125 1.99 6.53 3.63
C PHE A 125 1.51 6.28 5.06
N PHE A 126 2.42 6.07 6.01
CA PHE A 126 2.08 5.91 7.44
C PHE A 126 1.45 7.16 8.06
N TYR A 127 1.86 8.36 7.63
CA TYR A 127 1.21 9.60 8.07
C TYR A 127 -0.27 9.63 7.67
N VAL A 128 -0.60 9.21 6.46
CA VAL A 128 -2.00 9.15 6.01
C VAL A 128 -2.81 8.13 6.83
N LEU A 129 -2.25 6.95 7.10
CA LEU A 129 -2.90 5.96 7.96
C LEU A 129 -3.17 6.52 9.37
N ARG A 130 -2.15 7.13 9.99
CA ARG A 130 -2.25 7.74 11.33
C ARG A 130 -3.27 8.87 11.35
N LYS A 131 -3.25 9.77 10.36
CA LYS A 131 -4.16 10.90 10.23
C LYS A 131 -5.62 10.47 10.16
N ASN A 132 -5.91 9.34 9.57
CA ASN A 132 -7.24 8.77 9.43
C ASN A 132 -7.61 7.79 10.55
N ASN A 133 -6.77 7.63 11.57
CA ASN A 133 -6.95 6.66 12.67
C ASN A 133 -7.19 5.23 12.14
N TRP A 134 -6.50 4.85 11.07
CA TRP A 134 -6.59 3.51 10.55
C TRP A 134 -5.88 2.53 11.49
N GLU A 135 -6.63 1.54 11.98
CA GLU A 135 -6.16 0.53 12.92
C GLU A 135 -6.17 -0.84 12.23
N GLY A 136 -5.09 -1.18 11.58
CA GLY A 136 -4.90 -2.47 10.93
C GLY A 136 -3.55 -3.09 11.24
N VAL A 137 -3.35 -4.30 10.76
CA VAL A 137 -2.07 -5.01 10.91
C VAL A 137 -1.09 -4.50 9.85
N TRP A 138 0.12 -4.18 10.28
CA TRP A 138 1.25 -3.90 9.40
C TRP A 138 1.95 -5.23 9.14
N GLN A 139 1.83 -5.72 7.95
CA GLN A 139 2.39 -7.00 7.53
C GLN A 139 3.67 -6.73 6.72
N LEU A 140 4.70 -7.52 6.96
CA LEU A 140 5.91 -7.50 6.14
C LEU A 140 5.73 -8.53 5.01
N ASP A 141 5.77 -8.06 3.78
CA ASP A 141 5.89 -8.90 2.59
C ASP A 141 7.26 -8.68 1.97
N GLN A 142 8.24 -9.46 2.45
CA GLN A 142 9.65 -9.31 2.12
C GLN A 142 10.26 -10.66 1.78
N PHE A 143 11.04 -10.71 0.70
CA PHE A 143 11.66 -11.94 0.20
C PHE A 143 13.20 -11.88 0.26
N PRO A 144 13.83 -12.26 1.39
CA PRO A 144 15.28 -12.37 1.46
C PRO A 144 15.79 -13.54 0.61
N PHE A 145 16.60 -13.25 -0.40
CA PHE A 145 17.21 -14.28 -1.25
C PHE A 145 18.61 -14.70 -0.77
N SER A 146 19.42 -13.73 -0.35
CA SER A 146 20.78 -13.92 0.12
C SER A 146 21.00 -13.42 1.54
N GLU A 147 20.05 -12.67 2.06
CA GLU A 147 20.07 -12.08 3.38
C GLU A 147 19.58 -13.07 4.45
N ASP A 148 20.04 -12.90 5.69
CA ASP A 148 19.46 -13.59 6.82
C ASP A 148 18.04 -13.06 7.10
N SER A 149 17.04 -13.93 7.02
CA SER A 149 15.62 -13.56 7.15
C SER A 149 15.29 -12.94 8.51
N VAL A 150 15.94 -13.40 9.59
CA VAL A 150 15.70 -12.89 10.94
C VAL A 150 16.31 -11.49 11.09
N VAL A 151 17.50 -11.28 10.54
CA VAL A 151 18.16 -9.96 10.53
C VAL A 151 17.32 -8.98 9.72
N MET A 152 16.88 -9.37 8.52
CA MET A 152 16.06 -8.52 7.66
C MET A 152 14.72 -8.13 8.34
N ALA A 153 14.02 -9.09 8.92
CA ALA A 153 12.77 -8.82 9.64
C ALA A 153 12.98 -7.89 10.84
N ASN A 154 14.04 -8.08 11.62
CA ASN A 154 14.35 -7.19 12.73
C ASN A 154 14.68 -5.77 12.28
N MET A 155 15.46 -5.60 11.21
CA MET A 155 15.74 -4.28 10.62
C MET A 155 14.46 -3.58 10.15
N ALA A 156 13.55 -4.30 9.50
CA ALA A 156 12.25 -3.76 9.09
C ALA A 156 11.42 -3.30 10.31
N ILE A 157 11.33 -4.14 11.33
CA ILE A 157 10.61 -3.82 12.57
C ILE A 157 11.21 -2.58 13.26
N ASP A 158 12.53 -2.47 13.32
CA ASP A 158 13.19 -1.31 13.93
C ASP A 158 12.96 -0.04 13.12
N PHE A 159 12.99 -0.13 11.79
CA PHE A 159 12.61 0.97 10.91
C PHE A 159 11.16 1.40 11.15
N LEU A 160 10.20 0.47 11.18
CA LEU A 160 8.79 0.77 11.41
C LEU A 160 8.53 1.40 12.79
N LYS A 161 9.26 0.96 13.83
CA LYS A 161 9.23 1.61 15.15
C LYS A 161 9.79 3.04 15.12
N ALA A 162 10.82 3.28 14.32
CA ALA A 162 11.37 4.63 14.14
C ALA A 162 10.37 5.54 13.40
N VAL A 163 9.68 5.01 12.38
CA VAL A 163 8.59 5.70 11.68
C VAL A 163 7.46 6.06 12.65
N ASP A 164 7.03 5.13 13.50
CA ASP A 164 5.97 5.35 14.48
C ASP A 164 6.32 6.49 15.45
N LYS A 165 7.53 6.50 15.99
CA LYS A 165 8.04 7.60 16.82
C LYS A 165 8.16 8.92 16.06
N ALA A 166 8.56 8.87 14.80
CA ALA A 166 8.66 10.07 13.96
C ALA A 166 7.30 10.71 13.69
N LEU A 167 6.24 9.90 13.61
CA LEU A 167 4.87 10.40 13.49
C LEU A 167 4.41 11.15 14.75
N ASP A 168 4.84 10.71 15.95
CA ASP A 168 4.56 11.41 17.19
C ASP A 168 5.27 12.77 17.29
N ASP A 169 6.45 12.88 16.69
CA ASP A 169 7.28 14.11 16.66
C ASP A 169 6.95 15.04 15.48
N LEU A 170 6.03 14.67 14.62
CA LEU A 170 5.68 15.46 13.44
C LEU A 170 4.92 16.73 13.82
N ASP A 171 5.45 17.88 13.43
CA ASP A 171 4.77 19.17 13.62
C ASP A 171 3.56 19.30 12.68
N ILE A 172 2.42 18.76 13.14
CA ILE A 172 1.18 18.70 12.36
C ILE A 172 0.66 20.11 12.01
N GLU A 173 0.79 21.08 12.90
CA GLU A 173 0.33 22.46 12.64
C GLU A 173 1.15 23.10 11.52
N ALA A 174 2.47 23.03 11.62
CA ALA A 174 3.36 23.56 10.58
C ALA A 174 3.19 22.80 9.26
N LEU A 175 3.03 21.47 9.29
CA LEU A 175 2.81 20.65 8.11
C LEU A 175 1.48 21.02 7.40
N THR A 176 0.38 21.14 8.16
CA THR A 176 -0.92 21.52 7.63
C THR A 176 -0.87 22.89 6.97
N LYS A 177 -0.17 23.85 7.61
CA LYS A 177 0.02 25.19 7.05
C LYS A 177 0.83 25.15 5.74
N ALA A 178 1.92 24.37 5.69
CA ALA A 178 2.73 24.22 4.49
C ALA A 178 1.90 23.59 3.35
N GLN A 179 1.12 22.56 3.63
CA GLN A 179 0.23 21.89 2.68
C GLN A 179 -0.86 22.87 2.14
N ALA A 180 -1.50 23.62 3.01
CA ALA A 180 -2.51 24.61 2.60
C ALA A 180 -1.96 25.72 1.71
N ASN A 181 -0.67 26.05 1.84
CA ASN A 181 0.02 27.03 1.02
C ASN A 181 0.74 26.42 -0.21
N HIS A 182 0.62 25.14 -0.44
CA HIS A 182 1.35 24.40 -1.47
C HIS A 182 2.89 24.58 -1.37
N ASP A 183 3.42 24.77 -0.15
CA ASP A 183 4.85 24.91 0.11
C ASP A 183 5.48 23.52 0.30
N ALA A 184 5.80 22.89 -0.83
CA ALA A 184 6.37 21.55 -0.85
C ALA A 184 7.71 21.45 -0.11
N MET A 185 8.54 22.48 -0.17
CA MET A 185 9.86 22.46 0.49
C MET A 185 9.75 22.58 2.00
N ALA A 186 8.83 23.39 2.50
CA ALA A 186 8.54 23.47 3.93
C ALA A 186 7.95 22.13 4.44
N ALA A 187 6.96 21.58 3.74
CA ALA A 187 6.37 20.28 4.10
C ALA A 187 7.41 19.15 4.15
N LEU A 188 8.21 19.02 3.09
CA LEU A 188 9.26 18.00 3.02
C LEU A 188 10.30 18.16 4.13
N LYS A 189 10.72 19.40 4.43
CA LYS A 189 11.68 19.67 5.52
C LYS A 189 11.14 19.27 6.89
N ILE A 190 9.85 19.49 7.14
CA ILE A 190 9.19 19.08 8.39
C ILE A 190 9.20 17.56 8.51
N ALA A 191 8.78 16.85 7.45
CA ALA A 191 8.76 15.40 7.40
C ALA A 191 10.16 14.79 7.59
N GLN A 192 11.15 15.28 6.84
CA GLN A 192 12.53 14.78 6.94
C GLN A 192 13.13 15.02 8.34
N LYS A 193 12.86 16.17 8.96
CA LYS A 193 13.34 16.46 10.30
C LYS A 193 12.79 15.46 11.32
N ALA A 194 11.51 15.10 11.22
CA ALA A 194 10.90 14.12 12.11
C ALA A 194 11.48 12.71 11.87
N LEU A 195 11.49 12.25 10.62
CA LEU A 195 11.94 10.91 10.28
C LEU A 195 13.42 10.68 10.60
N TYR A 196 14.31 11.55 10.12
CA TYR A 196 15.77 11.34 10.26
C TYR A 196 16.27 11.45 11.69
N LYS A 197 15.56 12.16 12.56
CA LYS A 197 15.84 12.20 14.01
C LYS A 197 15.82 10.79 14.63
N HIS A 198 14.94 9.93 14.14
CA HIS A 198 14.74 8.58 14.68
C HIS A 198 15.48 7.49 13.93
N LEU A 199 15.81 7.71 12.67
CA LEU A 199 16.66 6.77 11.89
C LEU A 199 18.14 6.81 12.27
N SER A 200 18.61 7.88 12.91
CA SER A 200 20.01 8.06 13.31
C SER A 200 20.30 7.70 14.77
N GLN A 201 19.35 7.13 15.50
CA GLN A 201 19.56 6.69 16.87
C GLN A 201 19.95 5.20 16.86
N ASP A 202 21.23 4.92 17.15
CA ASP A 202 21.78 3.58 17.43
C ASP A 202 21.20 3.00 18.74
#